data_1be46f758b9ca42119e397f434b0cdab
#
_entry.id   1be46f758b9ca42119e397f434b0cdab
#
_cell.length_a   1.000
_cell.length_b   1.000
_cell.length_c   1.000
_cell.angle_alpha   90.00
_cell.angle_beta   90.00
_cell.angle_gamma   90.00
#
_symmetry.space_group_name_H-M   'P 1'
#
loop_
_entity.id
_entity.type
_entity.pdbx_description
1 polymer ?
#
loop_
_entity_poly.entity_id
_entity_poly.type
_entity_poly.pdbx_seq_one_letter_code
_entity_poly.pdbx_strand_id
1 'polypeptide(L)'
;AGPLTLNAEQQIAFDGLNRQMTQEKPGAALLYGVTGSGKTSVYLALIRSALDAGRSAMLLVPEIALTPQLLHKMTAHFGKTVAVLHSSLRVGERYDEWRRIARGEARVVVGTRSAVFAPLQNPGLLILDEEQEHTYKSENAPRFHAREIALYRGAKERALVLFGSATPSIETMYLAKTGVYSLYTLKTRYNGRALPDARIIDMKQELRAGNDLDLSRELEEGIRDAILDKKQSILFLNRRGNSRYLVCMDCGDVPQCPRCSVHLTYHSSGRRLMCHYCGYVMPAHARCEKCGGAMKAIGSGTQKVEQELKALFPDTEVLRMDADTVPAAGGHEAMLKQFREQQIPILLGTQMVAKGLDFPSVTLVGVIDADMSLYVDNFRAAETTFSLITQVVGRSGRGADAGCAMIQTMTPEHPVLQLAAKQDYDAFYELELQMRQLRS
;
A
#
# COMPACT_ATOMS: atom_id res chain seq x y z
N ALA A 1 2.84 27.39 9.56
CA ALA A 1 1.96 26.30 10.00
C ALA A 1 1.43 26.66 11.40
N GLY A 2 0.16 26.38 11.66
CA GLY A 2 -0.40 26.53 13.00
C GLY A 2 0.25 25.55 13.99
N PRO A 3 0.04 25.74 15.31
CA PRO A 3 0.59 24.87 16.32
C PRO A 3 0.12 23.44 16.09
N LEU A 4 1.05 22.48 16.22
CA LEU A 4 0.75 21.06 16.09
C LEU A 4 -0.04 20.59 17.30
N THR A 5 -1.29 20.17 17.08
CA THR A 5 -2.17 19.67 18.16
C THR A 5 -2.27 18.15 18.05
N LEU A 6 -1.85 17.43 19.08
CA LEU A 6 -1.99 15.98 19.19
C LEU A 6 -3.24 15.62 19.99
N ASN A 7 -3.96 14.58 19.58
CA ASN A 7 -5.00 13.99 20.41
C ASN A 7 -4.39 13.14 21.54
N ALA A 8 -5.21 12.62 22.45
CA ALA A 8 -4.74 11.87 23.61
C ALA A 8 -3.89 10.64 23.24
N GLU A 9 -4.31 9.85 22.27
CA GLU A 9 -3.55 8.67 21.79
C GLU A 9 -2.21 9.07 21.18
N GLN A 10 -2.22 10.08 20.32
CA GLN A 10 -1.01 10.60 19.66
C GLN A 10 -0.03 11.17 20.71
N GLN A 11 -0.55 11.84 21.74
CA GLN A 11 0.27 12.40 22.82
C GLN A 11 0.95 11.30 23.61
N ILE A 12 0.24 10.23 23.96
CA ILE A 12 0.82 9.07 24.66
C ILE A 12 1.93 8.43 23.84
N ALA A 13 1.68 8.21 22.53
CA ALA A 13 2.69 7.66 21.64
C ALA A 13 3.91 8.60 21.51
N PHE A 14 3.67 9.89 21.33
CA PHE A 14 4.73 10.90 21.27
C PHE A 14 5.57 10.91 22.54
N ASP A 15 4.96 10.95 23.72
CA ASP A 15 5.69 11.01 25.00
C ASP A 15 6.57 9.78 25.19
N GLY A 16 6.07 8.60 24.87
CA GLY A 16 6.83 7.35 24.94
C GLY A 16 8.01 7.32 23.96
N LEU A 17 7.76 7.66 22.71
CA LEU A 17 8.78 7.72 21.64
C LEU A 17 9.83 8.81 21.94
N ASN A 18 9.40 9.95 22.40
CA ASN A 18 10.30 11.05 22.75
C ASN A 18 11.25 10.67 23.90
N ARG A 19 10.75 10.00 24.94
CA ARG A 19 11.61 9.45 26.00
C ARG A 19 12.59 8.43 25.46
N GLN A 20 12.14 7.52 24.60
CA GLN A 20 13.00 6.51 23.99
C GLN A 20 14.10 7.14 23.13
N MET A 21 13.77 8.18 22.37
CA MET A 21 14.74 8.90 21.51
C MET A 21 15.89 9.52 22.30
N THR A 22 15.67 9.90 23.57
CA THR A 22 16.67 10.51 24.45
C THR A 22 17.55 9.51 25.19
N GLN A 23 17.29 8.21 25.08
CA GLN A 23 18.11 7.17 25.72
C GLN A 23 19.48 7.05 25.05
N GLU A 24 20.45 6.50 25.76
CA GLU A 24 21.80 6.25 25.24
C GLU A 24 21.77 5.28 24.05
N LYS A 25 20.88 4.28 24.12
CA LYS A 25 20.64 3.30 23.05
C LYS A 25 19.15 3.29 22.73
N PRO A 26 18.67 4.21 21.86
CA PRO A 26 17.24 4.33 21.58
C PRO A 26 16.62 3.08 20.97
N GLY A 27 17.38 2.35 20.16
CA GLY A 27 16.91 1.16 19.48
C GLY A 27 15.87 1.45 18.38
N ALA A 28 14.91 0.54 18.22
CA ALA A 28 13.85 0.67 17.25
C ALA A 28 12.46 0.58 17.90
N ALA A 29 11.49 1.21 17.23
CA ALA A 29 10.09 1.21 17.64
C ALA A 29 9.17 1.05 16.44
N LEU A 30 8.00 0.50 16.66
CA LEU A 30 6.90 0.45 15.71
C LEU A 30 5.78 1.38 16.19
N LEU A 31 5.36 2.31 15.34
CA LEU A 31 4.12 3.06 15.46
C LEU A 31 3.06 2.39 14.58
N TYR A 32 2.27 1.54 15.18
CA TYR A 32 1.14 0.87 14.55
C TYR A 32 -0.10 1.77 14.68
N GLY A 33 -0.51 2.36 13.57
CA GLY A 33 -1.66 3.25 13.55
C GLY A 33 -2.60 2.93 12.42
N VAL A 34 -3.88 2.72 12.72
CA VAL A 34 -4.90 2.49 11.71
C VAL A 34 -4.90 3.59 10.65
N THR A 35 -5.39 3.29 9.45
CA THR A 35 -5.46 4.27 8.35
C THR A 35 -6.21 5.52 8.82
N GLY A 36 -5.58 6.69 8.65
CA GLY A 36 -6.16 7.96 9.08
C GLY A 36 -6.04 8.27 10.57
N SER A 37 -5.21 7.54 11.33
CA SER A 37 -4.95 7.80 12.74
C SER A 37 -4.08 9.04 13.01
N GLY A 38 -3.49 9.62 11.96
CA GLY A 38 -2.63 10.80 12.09
C GLY A 38 -1.21 10.50 12.55
N LYS A 39 -0.61 9.39 12.12
CA LYS A 39 0.80 9.06 12.36
C LYS A 39 1.75 10.21 12.00
N THR A 40 1.46 10.91 10.89
CA THR A 40 2.27 12.04 10.44
C THR A 40 2.39 13.15 11.48
N SER A 41 1.35 13.41 12.25
CA SER A 41 1.38 14.41 13.34
C SER A 41 2.37 14.01 14.44
N VAL A 42 2.44 12.73 14.77
CA VAL A 42 3.44 12.19 15.70
C VAL A 42 4.85 12.35 15.14
N TYR A 43 5.05 12.06 13.85
CA TYR A 43 6.35 12.26 13.20
C TYR A 43 6.81 13.70 13.24
N LEU A 44 5.93 14.65 12.92
CA LEU A 44 6.24 16.08 12.96
C LEU A 44 6.64 16.55 14.39
N ALA A 45 5.93 16.08 15.40
CA ALA A 45 6.24 16.39 16.79
C ALA A 45 7.61 15.82 17.21
N LEU A 46 7.92 14.58 16.82
CA LEU A 46 9.22 13.94 17.11
C LEU A 46 10.37 14.64 16.38
N ILE A 47 10.17 15.00 15.11
CA ILE A 47 11.18 15.74 14.34
C ILE A 47 11.46 17.09 15.01
N ARG A 48 10.43 17.81 15.42
CA ARG A 48 10.59 19.08 16.18
C ARG A 48 11.40 18.86 17.45
N SER A 49 11.07 17.85 18.22
CA SER A 49 11.79 17.51 19.44
C SER A 49 13.27 17.17 19.19
N ALA A 50 13.57 16.41 18.12
CA ALA A 50 14.95 16.12 17.73
C ALA A 50 15.72 17.39 17.37
N LEU A 51 15.12 18.31 16.60
CA LEU A 51 15.73 19.58 16.23
C LEU A 51 16.00 20.47 17.45
N ASP A 52 15.05 20.54 18.38
CA ASP A 52 15.16 21.32 19.61
C ASP A 52 16.29 20.77 20.51
N ALA A 53 16.54 19.46 20.47
CA ALA A 53 17.67 18.81 21.16
C ALA A 53 19.01 18.96 20.39
N GLY A 54 19.08 19.75 19.33
CA GLY A 54 20.28 19.94 18.51
C GLY A 54 20.62 18.77 17.60
N ARG A 55 19.66 17.87 17.35
CA ARG A 55 19.84 16.69 16.51
C ARG A 55 19.10 16.81 15.20
N SER A 56 19.45 16.00 14.22
CA SER A 56 18.79 15.95 12.91
C SER A 56 17.83 14.75 12.81
N ALA A 57 16.97 14.78 11.79
CA ALA A 57 15.98 13.74 11.58
C ALA A 57 15.84 13.40 10.08
N MET A 58 15.44 12.18 9.81
CA MET A 58 15.16 11.66 8.48
C MET A 58 13.76 11.05 8.46
N LEU A 59 12.99 11.39 7.42
CA LEU A 59 11.72 10.76 7.11
C LEU A 59 11.81 10.11 5.73
N LEU A 60 11.80 8.79 5.70
CA LEU A 60 11.70 8.01 4.48
C LEU A 60 10.26 7.63 4.21
N VAL A 61 9.86 7.77 2.96
CA VAL A 61 8.54 7.36 2.47
C VAL A 61 8.69 6.61 1.15
N PRO A 62 7.76 5.73 0.78
CA PRO A 62 7.71 5.18 -0.58
C PRO A 62 7.57 6.30 -1.62
N GLU A 63 8.10 6.09 -2.83
CA GLU A 63 8.07 7.13 -3.89
C GLU A 63 6.67 7.70 -4.12
N ILE A 64 5.66 6.84 -4.12
CA ILE A 64 4.25 7.23 -4.29
C ILE A 64 3.73 8.12 -3.14
N ALA A 65 4.28 7.97 -1.94
CA ALA A 65 3.88 8.75 -0.77
C ALA A 65 4.64 10.09 -0.65
N LEU A 66 5.66 10.31 -1.46
CA LEU A 66 6.40 11.58 -1.54
C LEU A 66 5.60 12.59 -2.37
N THR A 67 4.53 13.09 -1.79
CA THR A 67 3.59 14.01 -2.44
C THR A 67 3.94 15.47 -2.15
N PRO A 68 3.57 16.43 -3.02
CA PRO A 68 3.70 17.85 -2.73
C PRO A 68 3.03 18.27 -1.43
N GLN A 69 1.92 17.64 -1.07
CA GLN A 69 1.24 17.91 0.20
C GLN A 69 2.12 17.55 1.39
N LEU A 70 2.80 16.39 1.37
CA LEU A 70 3.76 16.02 2.40
C LEU A 70 4.92 17.02 2.44
N LEU A 71 5.51 17.34 1.29
CA LEU A 71 6.61 18.28 1.18
C LEU A 71 6.22 19.68 1.66
N HIS A 72 5.06 20.16 1.24
CA HIS A 72 4.52 21.43 1.73
C HIS A 72 4.32 21.44 3.25
N LYS A 73 3.78 20.37 3.79
CA LYS A 73 3.60 20.20 5.24
C LYS A 73 4.94 20.24 5.99
N MET A 74 5.94 19.53 5.47
CA MET A 74 7.28 19.51 6.05
C MET A 74 7.94 20.89 6.00
N THR A 75 7.88 21.57 4.86
CA THR A 75 8.44 22.92 4.69
C THR A 75 7.70 23.95 5.53
N ALA A 76 6.38 23.83 5.68
CA ALA A 76 5.58 24.71 6.53
C ALA A 76 5.95 24.60 8.00
N HIS A 77 6.35 23.42 8.48
CA HIS A 77 6.76 23.22 9.88
C HIS A 77 8.24 23.49 10.13
N PHE A 78 9.13 23.17 9.18
CA PHE A 78 10.57 23.19 9.41
C PHE A 78 11.33 24.18 8.51
N GLY A 79 10.67 24.79 7.53
CA GLY A 79 11.26 25.83 6.70
C GLY A 79 12.43 25.35 5.85
N LYS A 80 13.46 26.18 5.78
CA LYS A 80 14.64 25.95 4.94
C LYS A 80 15.56 24.83 5.42
N THR A 81 15.38 24.30 6.62
CA THR A 81 16.19 23.18 7.13
C THR A 81 15.81 21.83 6.51
N VAL A 82 14.73 21.79 5.70
CA VAL A 82 14.29 20.58 5.00
C VAL A 82 15.07 20.43 3.69
N ALA A 83 15.63 19.25 3.49
CA ALA A 83 16.18 18.80 2.22
C ALA A 83 15.34 17.63 1.69
N VAL A 84 15.14 17.56 0.37
CA VAL A 84 14.34 16.54 -0.29
C VAL A 84 15.24 15.73 -1.22
N LEU A 85 15.24 14.40 -1.06
CA LEU A 85 16.01 13.47 -1.88
C LEU A 85 15.11 12.40 -2.49
N HIS A 86 15.04 12.35 -3.81
CA HIS A 86 14.31 11.31 -4.56
C HIS A 86 14.93 11.07 -5.94
N SER A 87 14.51 9.99 -6.59
CA SER A 87 15.09 9.54 -7.87
C SER A 87 14.87 10.49 -9.04
N SER A 88 13.79 11.30 -9.01
CA SER A 88 13.43 12.23 -10.09
C SER A 88 14.21 13.55 -10.05
N LEU A 89 15.01 13.81 -9.02
CA LEU A 89 15.88 14.98 -8.98
C LEU A 89 16.96 14.89 -10.05
N ARG A 90 17.24 16.03 -10.69
CA ARG A 90 18.41 16.16 -11.58
C ARG A 90 19.69 15.96 -10.77
N VAL A 91 20.74 15.52 -11.44
CA VAL A 91 22.04 15.24 -10.78
C VAL A 91 22.55 16.46 -10.01
N GLY A 92 22.44 17.67 -10.58
CA GLY A 92 22.86 18.92 -9.92
C GLY A 92 22.02 19.23 -8.67
N GLU A 93 20.69 19.10 -8.76
CA GLU A 93 19.78 19.33 -7.63
C GLU A 93 20.06 18.35 -6.49
N ARG A 94 20.28 17.07 -6.82
CA ARG A 94 20.64 16.03 -5.84
C ARG A 94 21.99 16.35 -5.17
N TYR A 95 22.96 16.82 -5.94
CA TYR A 95 24.25 17.19 -5.41
C TYR A 95 24.17 18.41 -4.48
N ASP A 96 23.37 19.41 -4.82
CA ASP A 96 23.17 20.60 -3.98
C ASP A 96 22.47 20.24 -2.67
N GLU A 97 21.41 19.42 -2.70
CA GLU A 97 20.75 18.94 -1.49
C GLU A 97 21.70 18.10 -0.61
N TRP A 98 22.48 17.23 -1.22
CA TRP A 98 23.46 16.41 -0.52
C TRP A 98 24.52 17.27 0.21
N ARG A 99 24.99 18.32 -0.43
CA ARG A 99 25.95 19.28 0.18
C ARG A 99 25.32 20.05 1.33
N ARG A 100 24.07 20.50 1.19
CA ARG A 100 23.35 21.18 2.26
C ARG A 100 23.22 20.29 3.50
N ILE A 101 22.94 19.02 3.29
CA ILE A 101 22.83 18.02 4.38
C ILE A 101 24.22 17.83 5.02
N ALA A 102 25.24 17.58 4.22
CA ALA A 102 26.60 17.34 4.70
C ALA A 102 27.18 18.52 5.50
N ARG A 103 26.81 19.76 5.15
CA ARG A 103 27.22 20.97 5.84
C ARG A 103 26.38 21.31 7.08
N GLY A 104 25.35 20.54 7.35
CA GLY A 104 24.41 20.81 8.47
C GLY A 104 23.45 21.98 8.23
N GLU A 105 23.38 22.50 7.02
CA GLU A 105 22.42 23.54 6.62
C GLU A 105 20.99 22.98 6.56
N ALA A 106 20.84 21.70 6.16
CA ALA A 106 19.60 20.95 6.22
C ALA A 106 19.72 19.89 7.32
N ARG A 107 18.82 19.96 8.27
CA ARG A 107 18.78 19.05 9.44
C ARG A 107 17.59 18.09 9.40
N VAL A 108 16.68 18.25 8.46
CA VAL A 108 15.56 17.35 8.19
C VAL A 108 15.67 16.88 6.74
N VAL A 109 15.82 15.59 6.56
CA VAL A 109 15.81 14.95 5.23
C VAL A 109 14.49 14.23 5.03
N VAL A 110 13.80 14.55 3.95
CA VAL A 110 12.64 13.82 3.47
C VAL A 110 13.01 13.17 2.14
N GLY A 111 12.79 11.90 2.02
CA GLY A 111 13.16 11.23 0.79
C GLY A 111 12.64 9.80 0.66
N THR A 112 13.03 9.18 -0.42
CA THR A 112 12.72 7.80 -0.72
C THR A 112 13.87 6.87 -0.31
N ARG A 113 13.80 5.62 -0.66
CA ARG A 113 14.74 4.57 -0.25
C ARG A 113 16.22 5.00 -0.20
N SER A 114 16.71 5.64 -1.26
CA SER A 114 18.12 6.03 -1.36
C SER A 114 18.53 7.15 -0.40
N ALA A 115 17.59 7.92 0.10
CA ALA A 115 17.84 8.97 1.09
C ALA A 115 18.35 8.42 2.44
N VAL A 116 18.24 7.11 2.66
CA VAL A 116 18.80 6.45 3.86
C VAL A 116 20.32 6.65 4.01
N PHE A 117 21.01 6.93 2.91
CA PHE A 117 22.45 7.22 2.89
C PHE A 117 22.81 8.70 3.08
N ALA A 118 21.81 9.59 3.20
CA ALA A 118 22.07 11.02 3.33
C ALA A 118 23.03 11.33 4.50
N PRO A 119 24.01 12.22 4.30
CA PRO A 119 25.06 12.50 5.29
C PRO A 119 24.57 13.47 6.38
N LEU A 120 23.49 13.10 7.08
CA LEU A 120 22.98 13.86 8.21
C LEU A 120 24.02 13.97 9.31
N GLN A 121 24.17 15.16 9.85
CA GLN A 121 24.99 15.41 11.03
C GLN A 121 24.19 15.13 12.30
N ASN A 122 24.74 14.32 13.20
CA ASN A 122 24.16 14.01 14.50
C ASN A 122 22.67 13.61 14.45
N PRO A 123 22.28 12.58 13.66
CA PRO A 123 20.89 12.17 13.58
C PRO A 123 20.39 11.60 14.91
N GLY A 124 19.17 11.99 15.31
CA GLY A 124 18.49 11.49 16.50
C GLY A 124 17.27 10.65 16.18
N LEU A 125 16.76 10.74 14.96
CA LEU A 125 15.53 10.10 14.55
C LEU A 125 15.58 9.70 13.08
N LEU A 126 15.33 8.43 12.80
CA LEU A 126 15.21 7.87 11.45
C LEU A 126 13.83 7.21 11.33
N ILE A 127 12.95 7.77 10.52
CA ILE A 127 11.57 7.29 10.33
C ILE A 127 11.45 6.62 8.98
N LEU A 128 10.87 5.42 8.95
CA LEU A 128 10.42 4.73 7.75
C LEU A 128 8.91 4.60 7.80
N ASP A 129 8.20 5.46 7.08
CA ASP A 129 6.74 5.36 6.96
C ASP A 129 6.35 4.31 5.93
N GLU A 130 5.18 3.69 6.10
CA GLU A 130 4.74 2.56 5.28
C GLU A 130 5.84 1.47 5.18
N GLU A 131 6.37 1.04 6.32
CA GLU A 131 7.58 0.20 6.41
C GLU A 131 7.45 -1.15 5.71
N GLN A 132 6.22 -1.63 5.52
CA GLN A 132 5.91 -2.88 4.83
C GLN A 132 6.11 -2.81 3.31
N GLU A 133 6.34 -1.62 2.77
CA GLU A 133 6.47 -1.44 1.32
C GLU A 133 7.72 -2.12 0.76
N HIS A 134 7.50 -2.96 -0.25
CA HIS A 134 8.58 -3.70 -0.89
C HIS A 134 9.61 -2.79 -1.59
N THR A 135 9.23 -1.56 -1.92
CA THR A 135 10.12 -0.59 -2.59
C THR A 135 11.28 -0.13 -1.72
N TYR A 136 11.27 -0.38 -0.42
CA TYR A 136 12.43 -0.17 0.44
C TYR A 136 13.59 -1.16 0.18
N LYS A 137 13.33 -2.27 -0.49
CA LYS A 137 14.35 -3.18 -1.02
C LYS A 137 14.80 -2.72 -2.40
N SER A 138 16.11 -2.57 -2.59
CA SER A 138 16.70 -2.31 -3.91
C SER A 138 16.76 -3.60 -4.72
N GLU A 139 16.23 -3.58 -5.93
CA GLU A 139 16.36 -4.69 -6.87
C GLU A 139 17.67 -4.62 -7.66
N ASN A 140 18.20 -3.41 -7.82
CA ASN A 140 19.48 -3.16 -8.49
C ASN A 140 20.65 -3.20 -7.51
N ALA A 141 21.81 -3.55 -7.98
CA ALA A 141 23.04 -3.49 -7.18
C ALA A 141 23.41 -2.04 -6.81
N PRO A 142 23.82 -1.81 -5.56
CA PRO A 142 23.83 -2.74 -4.43
C PRO A 142 22.40 -3.04 -3.93
N ARG A 143 22.10 -4.31 -3.73
CA ARG A 143 20.75 -4.78 -3.33
C ARG A 143 20.51 -4.61 -1.82
N PHE A 144 20.54 -3.39 -1.33
CA PHE A 144 20.28 -3.07 0.07
C PHE A 144 18.79 -2.99 0.40
N HIS A 145 18.47 -3.10 1.67
CA HIS A 145 17.16 -2.77 2.22
C HIS A 145 17.30 -1.53 3.12
N ALA A 146 16.49 -0.51 2.89
CA ALA A 146 16.57 0.75 3.67
C ALA A 146 16.39 0.52 5.18
N ARG A 147 15.57 -0.46 5.59
CA ARG A 147 15.41 -0.86 7.00
C ARG A 147 16.73 -1.26 7.64
N GLU A 148 17.50 -2.12 6.98
CA GLU A 148 18.76 -2.63 7.51
C GLU A 148 19.80 -1.51 7.65
N ILE A 149 19.87 -0.63 6.67
CA ILE A 149 20.74 0.53 6.72
C ILE A 149 20.31 1.50 7.84
N ALA A 150 19.02 1.76 7.99
CA ALA A 150 18.48 2.61 9.05
C ALA A 150 18.80 2.03 10.45
N LEU A 151 18.61 0.72 10.65
CA LEU A 151 18.94 0.05 11.90
C LEU A 151 20.43 0.12 12.22
N TYR A 152 21.29 -0.12 11.23
CA TYR A 152 22.73 0.02 11.40
C TYR A 152 23.12 1.47 11.77
N ARG A 153 22.59 2.46 11.06
CA ARG A 153 22.82 3.88 11.36
C ARG A 153 22.30 4.26 12.73
N GLY A 154 21.08 3.84 13.07
CA GLY A 154 20.48 4.09 14.38
C GLY A 154 21.34 3.58 15.52
N ALA A 155 21.86 2.37 15.41
CA ALA A 155 22.76 1.81 16.41
C ALA A 155 24.10 2.56 16.50
N LYS A 156 24.70 2.89 15.35
CA LYS A 156 25.99 3.57 15.30
C LYS A 156 25.92 5.05 15.74
N GLU A 157 24.87 5.73 15.31
CA GLU A 157 24.72 7.19 15.52
C GLU A 157 23.82 7.51 16.72
N ARG A 158 23.37 6.48 17.46
CA ARG A 158 22.49 6.59 18.65
C ARG A 158 21.18 7.32 18.34
N ALA A 159 20.58 6.98 17.20
CA ALA A 159 19.29 7.49 16.77
C ALA A 159 18.18 6.46 16.97
N LEU A 160 16.98 6.94 17.30
CA LEU A 160 15.78 6.13 17.30
C LEU A 160 15.39 5.79 15.86
N VAL A 161 15.20 4.51 15.57
CA VAL A 161 14.62 4.05 14.30
C VAL A 161 13.13 3.79 14.52
N LEU A 162 12.29 4.55 13.86
CA LEU A 162 10.84 4.46 13.97
C LEU A 162 10.24 3.91 12.68
N PHE A 163 9.62 2.74 12.78
CA PHE A 163 8.81 2.16 11.71
C PHE A 163 7.35 2.57 11.91
N GLY A 164 6.71 3.05 10.86
CA GLY A 164 5.31 3.42 10.88
C GLY A 164 4.50 2.65 9.84
N SER A 165 3.34 2.14 10.22
CA SER A 165 2.44 1.44 9.32
C SER A 165 1.04 1.27 9.90
N ALA A 166 0.03 1.23 9.02
CA ALA A 166 -1.30 0.75 9.35
C ALA A 166 -1.42 -0.78 9.18
N THR A 167 -0.54 -1.35 8.38
CA THR A 167 -0.45 -2.79 8.08
C THR A 167 1.00 -3.23 8.17
N PRO A 168 1.60 -3.24 9.38
CA PRO A 168 3.01 -3.58 9.55
C PRO A 168 3.37 -4.93 8.92
N SER A 169 4.60 -5.07 8.48
CA SER A 169 5.10 -6.39 8.07
C SER A 169 5.03 -7.38 9.24
N ILE A 170 4.81 -8.63 8.94
CA ILE A 170 4.69 -9.68 9.98
C ILE A 170 5.95 -9.71 10.84
N GLU A 171 7.12 -9.55 10.23
CA GLU A 171 8.40 -9.54 10.93
C GLU A 171 8.52 -8.36 11.89
N THR A 172 8.15 -7.15 11.46
CA THR A 172 8.22 -5.95 12.31
C THR A 172 7.25 -6.06 13.48
N MET A 173 6.02 -6.51 13.23
CA MET A 173 5.05 -6.73 14.31
C MET A 173 5.48 -7.83 15.28
N TYR A 174 6.07 -8.91 14.77
CA TYR A 174 6.63 -9.97 15.61
C TYR A 174 7.72 -9.44 16.54
N LEU A 175 8.66 -8.67 16.01
CA LEU A 175 9.73 -8.06 16.81
C LEU A 175 9.18 -7.05 17.83
N ALA A 176 8.12 -6.34 17.49
CA ALA A 176 7.44 -5.42 18.43
C ALA A 176 6.69 -6.18 19.52
N LYS A 177 5.96 -7.24 19.19
CA LYS A 177 5.22 -8.06 20.19
C LYS A 177 6.16 -8.87 21.10
N THR A 178 7.33 -9.24 20.61
CA THR A 178 8.34 -9.95 21.44
C THR A 178 9.24 -9.01 22.25
N GLY A 179 9.05 -7.70 22.15
CA GLY A 179 9.78 -6.69 22.93
C GLY A 179 11.17 -6.31 22.39
N VAL A 180 11.55 -6.83 21.19
CA VAL A 180 12.80 -6.41 20.50
C VAL A 180 12.65 -4.96 20.02
N TYR A 181 11.47 -4.60 19.48
CA TYR A 181 11.07 -3.23 19.21
C TYR A 181 10.05 -2.77 20.25
N SER A 182 10.03 -1.48 20.57
CA SER A 182 8.94 -0.88 21.34
C SER A 182 7.70 -0.75 20.46
N LEU A 183 6.52 -0.98 21.02
CA LEU A 183 5.25 -0.89 20.29
C LEU A 183 4.43 0.29 20.82
N TYR A 184 4.01 1.15 19.90
CA TYR A 184 3.07 2.24 20.14
C TYR A 184 1.91 2.12 19.17
N THR A 185 0.67 2.28 19.67
CA THR A 185 -0.54 2.00 18.87
C THR A 185 -1.46 3.21 18.85
N LEU A 186 -1.96 3.55 17.66
CA LEU A 186 -3.01 4.54 17.41
C LEU A 186 -4.23 3.81 16.85
N LYS A 187 -5.24 3.55 17.68
CA LYS A 187 -6.40 2.72 17.35
C LYS A 187 -7.54 3.49 16.70
N THR A 188 -7.62 4.80 16.97
CA THR A 188 -8.74 5.63 16.50
C THR A 188 -8.35 6.49 15.31
N ARG A 189 -9.28 6.63 14.36
CA ARG A 189 -9.13 7.59 13.29
C ARG A 189 -9.18 9.02 13.84
N TYR A 190 -8.32 9.88 13.33
CA TYR A 190 -8.24 11.29 13.76
C TYR A 190 -9.60 12.02 13.68
N ASN A 191 -10.43 11.69 12.69
CA ASN A 191 -11.73 12.32 12.49
C ASN A 191 -12.90 11.58 13.17
N GLY A 192 -12.67 10.54 13.96
CA GLY A 192 -13.72 9.75 14.61
C GLY A 192 -14.71 9.05 13.65
N ARG A 193 -14.41 9.00 12.34
CA ARG A 193 -15.30 8.44 11.34
C ARG A 193 -15.26 6.92 11.34
N ALA A 194 -16.43 6.31 11.11
CA ALA A 194 -16.55 4.87 10.89
C ALA A 194 -15.72 4.40 9.69
N LEU A 195 -15.35 3.13 9.71
CA LEU A 195 -14.77 2.47 8.55
C LEU A 195 -15.79 2.46 7.40
N PRO A 196 -15.34 2.56 6.14
CA PRO A 196 -16.22 2.35 4.99
C PRO A 196 -16.90 0.98 5.04
N ASP A 197 -18.13 0.91 4.53
CA ASP A 197 -18.80 -0.38 4.30
C ASP A 197 -18.03 -1.14 3.20
N ALA A 198 -17.51 -2.31 3.51
CA ALA A 198 -16.77 -3.13 2.57
C ALA A 198 -17.52 -4.44 2.31
N ARG A 199 -17.84 -4.68 1.03
CA ARG A 199 -18.57 -5.86 0.58
C ARG A 199 -17.69 -6.74 -0.27
N ILE A 200 -17.77 -8.05 -0.02
CA ILE A 200 -17.12 -9.06 -0.85
C ILE A 200 -18.14 -9.59 -1.85
N ILE A 201 -17.81 -9.55 -3.14
CA ILE A 201 -18.67 -9.98 -4.22
C ILE A 201 -18.13 -11.29 -4.80
N ASP A 202 -18.97 -12.32 -4.83
CA ASP A 202 -18.64 -13.62 -5.41
C ASP A 202 -18.81 -13.60 -6.92
N MET A 203 -17.71 -13.50 -7.66
CA MET A 203 -17.70 -13.48 -9.11
C MET A 203 -18.09 -14.83 -9.75
N LYS A 204 -18.06 -15.93 -9.00
CA LYS A 204 -18.58 -17.22 -9.49
C LYS A 204 -20.10 -17.17 -9.61
N GLN A 205 -20.79 -16.51 -8.69
CA GLN A 205 -22.23 -16.29 -8.79
C GLN A 205 -22.61 -15.42 -9.97
N GLU A 206 -21.82 -14.37 -10.25
CA GLU A 206 -22.01 -13.52 -11.42
C GLU A 206 -21.94 -14.34 -12.73
N LEU A 207 -20.94 -15.20 -12.86
CA LEU A 207 -20.80 -16.09 -14.02
C LEU A 207 -21.95 -17.09 -14.15
N ARG A 208 -22.39 -17.70 -13.05
CA ARG A 208 -23.55 -18.61 -13.03
C ARG A 208 -24.85 -17.91 -13.42
N ALA A 209 -24.96 -16.63 -13.12
CA ALA A 209 -26.08 -15.79 -13.52
C ALA A 209 -25.97 -15.24 -14.95
N GLY A 210 -24.93 -15.62 -15.70
CA GLY A 210 -24.74 -15.22 -17.10
C GLY A 210 -23.96 -13.91 -17.29
N ASN A 211 -23.44 -13.33 -16.22
CA ASN A 211 -22.55 -12.16 -16.33
C ASN A 211 -21.09 -12.61 -16.48
N ASP A 212 -20.55 -12.48 -17.68
CA ASP A 212 -19.17 -12.85 -18.03
C ASP A 212 -18.22 -11.65 -18.08
N LEU A 213 -18.70 -10.45 -17.72
CA LEU A 213 -17.91 -9.25 -17.60
C LEU A 213 -16.96 -9.29 -16.40
N ASP A 214 -15.92 -8.48 -16.43
CA ASP A 214 -15.04 -8.27 -15.28
C ASP A 214 -15.70 -7.43 -14.17
N LEU A 215 -16.77 -6.73 -14.50
CA LEU A 215 -17.57 -5.93 -13.57
C LEU A 215 -18.80 -6.72 -13.14
N SER A 216 -19.00 -6.84 -11.82
CA SER A 216 -20.24 -7.38 -11.27
C SER A 216 -21.41 -6.42 -11.48
N ARG A 217 -22.63 -6.94 -11.48
CA ARG A 217 -23.85 -6.13 -11.55
C ARG A 217 -23.95 -5.15 -10.37
N GLU A 218 -23.58 -5.61 -9.18
CA GLU A 218 -23.57 -4.76 -7.98
C GLU A 218 -22.57 -3.60 -8.10
N LEU A 219 -21.36 -3.85 -8.64
CA LEU A 219 -20.38 -2.79 -8.86
C LEU A 219 -20.84 -1.84 -9.98
N GLU A 220 -21.43 -2.35 -11.06
CA GLU A 220 -22.01 -1.52 -12.12
C GLU A 220 -23.10 -0.59 -11.57
N GLU A 221 -23.99 -1.12 -10.75
CA GLU A 221 -25.06 -0.33 -10.11
C GLU A 221 -24.47 0.74 -9.19
N GLY A 222 -23.49 0.40 -8.36
CA GLY A 222 -22.80 1.35 -7.50
C GLY A 222 -22.09 2.47 -8.27
N ILE A 223 -21.47 2.16 -9.42
CA ILE A 223 -20.87 3.18 -10.30
C ILE A 223 -21.96 4.08 -10.88
N ARG A 224 -23.06 3.52 -11.33
CA ARG A 224 -24.21 4.26 -11.88
C ARG A 224 -24.79 5.23 -10.86
N ASP A 225 -24.98 4.79 -9.64
CA ASP A 225 -25.46 5.62 -8.53
C ASP A 225 -24.49 6.75 -8.21
N ALA A 226 -23.19 6.46 -8.15
CA ALA A 226 -22.17 7.48 -7.94
C ALA A 226 -22.18 8.55 -9.05
N ILE A 227 -22.35 8.14 -10.31
CA ILE A 227 -22.45 9.07 -11.46
C ILE A 227 -23.69 9.97 -11.30
N LEU A 228 -24.85 9.39 -10.95
CA LEU A 228 -26.08 10.14 -10.74
C LEU A 228 -25.96 11.16 -9.61
N ASP A 229 -25.26 10.81 -8.54
CA ASP A 229 -24.99 11.68 -7.40
C ASP A 229 -23.84 12.67 -7.64
N LYS A 230 -23.28 12.69 -8.83
CA LYS A 230 -22.10 13.50 -9.19
C LYS A 230 -20.91 13.26 -8.27
N LYS A 231 -20.72 12.01 -7.91
CA LYS A 231 -19.59 11.51 -7.12
C LYS A 231 -18.63 10.73 -7.99
N GLN A 232 -17.46 10.46 -7.43
CA GLN A 232 -16.39 9.78 -8.13
C GLN A 232 -16.24 8.33 -7.66
N SER A 233 -15.81 7.47 -8.57
CA SER A 233 -15.46 6.07 -8.29
C SER A 233 -14.00 5.81 -8.64
N ILE A 234 -13.32 5.04 -7.80
CA ILE A 234 -11.98 4.51 -8.08
C ILE A 234 -12.10 3.01 -8.26
N LEU A 235 -11.65 2.51 -9.41
CA LEU A 235 -11.59 1.10 -9.72
C LEU A 235 -10.12 0.65 -9.74
N PHE A 236 -9.84 -0.34 -8.94
CA PHE A 236 -8.50 -0.82 -8.71
C PHE A 236 -8.32 -2.22 -9.30
N LEU A 237 -7.29 -2.37 -10.12
CA LEU A 237 -6.88 -3.65 -10.68
C LEU A 237 -5.41 -3.90 -10.34
N ASN A 238 -5.15 -4.92 -9.53
CA ASN A 238 -3.78 -5.27 -9.19
C ASN A 238 -3.14 -6.07 -10.33
N ARG A 239 -2.46 -5.37 -11.24
CA ARG A 239 -1.73 -6.01 -12.33
C ARG A 239 -0.23 -5.89 -12.13
N ARG A 240 0.42 -7.01 -11.84
CA ARG A 240 1.85 -7.21 -12.07
C ARG A 240 2.01 -8.27 -13.17
N GLY A 241 2.34 -7.82 -14.38
CA GLY A 241 2.61 -8.69 -15.52
C GLY A 241 1.35 -9.32 -16.18
N ASN A 242 1.58 -10.17 -17.20
CA ASN A 242 0.55 -10.93 -17.93
C ASN A 242 0.21 -12.26 -17.24
N SER A 243 0.43 -12.36 -15.94
CA SER A 243 0.19 -13.59 -15.20
C SER A 243 -1.31 -13.84 -15.08
N ARG A 244 -1.75 -15.02 -15.50
CA ARG A 244 -3.10 -15.52 -15.31
C ARG A 244 -3.07 -16.74 -14.43
N TYR A 245 -4.14 -16.99 -13.70
CA TYR A 245 -4.28 -18.18 -12.87
C TYR A 245 -5.52 -18.95 -13.30
N LEU A 246 -5.51 -20.27 -13.11
CA LEU A 246 -6.72 -21.07 -13.22
C LEU A 246 -7.36 -21.19 -11.83
N VAL A 247 -8.65 -20.91 -11.74
CA VAL A 247 -9.44 -21.07 -10.52
C VAL A 247 -10.61 -21.99 -10.80
N CYS A 248 -10.86 -22.91 -9.87
CA CYS A 248 -12.02 -23.77 -9.93
C CYS A 248 -13.29 -22.97 -9.62
N MET A 249 -14.27 -23.07 -10.49
CA MET A 249 -15.55 -22.37 -10.37
C MET A 249 -16.42 -22.88 -9.23
N ASP A 250 -16.19 -24.13 -8.79
CA ASP A 250 -16.99 -24.75 -7.74
C ASP A 250 -16.36 -24.65 -6.37
N CYS A 251 -15.10 -25.06 -6.21
CA CYS A 251 -14.42 -25.10 -4.91
C CYS A 251 -13.40 -23.96 -4.69
N GLY A 252 -13.13 -23.14 -5.71
CA GLY A 252 -12.16 -22.03 -5.59
C GLY A 252 -10.69 -22.48 -5.61
N ASP A 253 -10.40 -23.76 -5.85
CA ASP A 253 -9.02 -24.26 -5.89
C ASP A 253 -8.20 -23.60 -7.00
N VAL A 254 -6.94 -23.27 -6.67
CA VAL A 254 -5.95 -22.76 -7.61
C VAL A 254 -4.78 -23.74 -7.61
N PRO A 255 -4.40 -24.33 -8.75
CA PRO A 255 -3.33 -25.29 -8.84
C PRO A 255 -2.01 -24.78 -8.26
N GLN A 256 -1.36 -25.59 -7.44
CA GLN A 256 -0.11 -25.28 -6.79
C GLN A 256 1.03 -26.15 -7.31
N CYS A 257 2.23 -25.61 -7.28
CA CYS A 257 3.44 -26.35 -7.61
C CYS A 257 3.70 -27.43 -6.54
N PRO A 258 3.85 -28.71 -6.93
CA PRO A 258 4.09 -29.78 -5.96
C PRO A 258 5.47 -29.68 -5.28
N ARG A 259 6.40 -28.90 -5.85
CA ARG A 259 7.77 -28.74 -5.33
C ARG A 259 7.94 -27.50 -4.46
N CYS A 260 7.20 -26.43 -4.75
CA CYS A 260 7.40 -25.13 -4.11
C CYS A 260 6.17 -24.67 -3.32
N SER A 261 5.04 -25.38 -3.44
CA SER A 261 3.75 -25.00 -2.81
C SER A 261 3.23 -23.61 -3.16
N VAL A 262 3.73 -23.01 -4.24
CA VAL A 262 3.29 -21.74 -4.78
C VAL A 262 2.27 -21.96 -5.90
N HIS A 263 1.42 -20.98 -6.15
CA HIS A 263 0.41 -21.09 -7.20
C HIS A 263 1.07 -21.08 -8.60
N LEU A 264 0.55 -21.90 -9.50
CA LEU A 264 1.06 -22.01 -10.86
C LEU A 264 0.46 -20.91 -11.75
N THR A 265 1.31 -20.29 -12.55
CA THR A 265 0.88 -19.29 -13.54
C THR A 265 0.37 -19.97 -14.80
N TYR A 266 -0.79 -19.55 -15.29
CA TYR A 266 -1.39 -20.05 -16.53
C TYR A 266 -0.87 -19.30 -17.73
N HIS A 267 -0.35 -20.06 -18.71
CA HIS A 267 0.08 -19.59 -20.01
C HIS A 267 -0.92 -20.05 -21.08
N SER A 268 -1.63 -19.11 -21.69
CA SER A 268 -2.62 -19.40 -22.74
C SER A 268 -1.98 -19.98 -23.99
N SER A 269 -0.75 -19.54 -24.33
CA SER A 269 0.06 -20.17 -25.37
C SER A 269 0.50 -21.55 -24.89
N GLY A 270 -0.10 -22.59 -25.46
CA GLY A 270 0.18 -23.98 -25.10
C GLY A 270 -0.64 -24.54 -23.93
N ARG A 271 -1.61 -23.80 -23.40
CA ARG A 271 -2.53 -24.22 -22.31
C ARG A 271 -1.81 -24.98 -21.20
N ARG A 272 -0.82 -24.35 -20.59
CA ARG A 272 0.04 -24.94 -19.56
C ARG A 272 0.09 -24.09 -18.29
N LEU A 273 0.34 -24.77 -17.19
CA LEU A 273 0.61 -24.18 -15.88
C LEU A 273 2.11 -24.28 -15.61
N MET A 274 2.72 -23.19 -15.16
CA MET A 274 4.16 -23.14 -14.92
C MET A 274 4.48 -22.51 -13.56
N CYS A 275 5.42 -23.10 -12.86
CA CYS A 275 6.03 -22.49 -11.68
C CYS A 275 7.25 -21.66 -12.10
N HIS A 276 7.21 -20.37 -11.86
CA HIS A 276 8.34 -19.48 -12.16
C HIS A 276 9.50 -19.58 -11.17
N TYR A 277 9.33 -20.37 -10.09
CA TYR A 277 10.37 -20.62 -9.10
C TYR A 277 11.31 -21.75 -9.50
N CYS A 278 10.74 -22.91 -9.81
CA CYS A 278 11.51 -24.12 -10.09
C CYS A 278 11.40 -24.61 -11.53
N GLY A 279 10.65 -23.92 -12.39
CA GLY A 279 10.44 -24.30 -13.77
C GLY A 279 9.51 -25.51 -13.97
N TYR A 280 8.83 -26.00 -12.92
CA TYR A 280 7.85 -27.07 -13.06
C TYR A 280 6.74 -26.68 -14.03
N VAL A 281 6.40 -27.59 -14.94
CA VAL A 281 5.34 -27.36 -15.94
C VAL A 281 4.37 -28.54 -15.93
N MET A 282 3.08 -28.24 -16.00
CA MET A 282 2.02 -29.25 -16.20
C MET A 282 0.97 -28.76 -17.18
N PRO A 283 0.23 -29.65 -17.85
CA PRO A 283 -0.90 -29.25 -18.67
C PRO A 283 -1.98 -28.53 -17.84
N ALA A 284 -2.64 -27.55 -18.45
CA ALA A 284 -3.80 -26.94 -17.86
C ALA A 284 -5.04 -27.79 -18.11
N HIS A 285 -5.61 -28.35 -17.05
CA HIS A 285 -6.83 -29.16 -17.14
C HIS A 285 -8.06 -28.28 -17.16
N ALA A 286 -9.08 -28.66 -17.93
CA ALA A 286 -10.37 -27.97 -17.98
C ALA A 286 -11.23 -28.23 -16.74
N ARG A 287 -10.89 -29.27 -15.97
CA ARG A 287 -11.59 -29.66 -14.75
C ARG A 287 -10.64 -29.67 -13.54
N CYS A 288 -11.20 -29.31 -12.41
CA CYS A 288 -10.50 -29.31 -11.13
C CYS A 288 -10.15 -30.75 -10.69
N GLU A 289 -8.93 -30.99 -10.29
CA GLU A 289 -8.49 -32.28 -9.80
C GLU A 289 -9.10 -32.64 -8.44
N LYS A 290 -9.53 -31.63 -7.64
CA LYS A 290 -10.10 -31.84 -6.31
C LYS A 290 -11.61 -32.14 -6.33
N CYS A 291 -12.38 -31.44 -7.16
CA CYS A 291 -13.85 -31.55 -7.12
C CYS A 291 -14.50 -31.82 -8.49
N GLY A 292 -13.72 -31.88 -9.58
CA GLY A 292 -14.24 -32.07 -10.93
C GLY A 292 -14.90 -30.84 -11.56
N GLY A 293 -14.99 -29.72 -10.84
CA GLY A 293 -15.58 -28.47 -11.32
C GLY A 293 -14.82 -27.84 -12.48
N ALA A 294 -15.45 -26.92 -13.22
CA ALA A 294 -14.85 -26.23 -14.32
C ALA A 294 -13.75 -25.27 -13.87
N MET A 295 -12.63 -25.28 -14.60
CA MET A 295 -11.54 -24.33 -14.36
C MET A 295 -11.67 -23.12 -15.27
N LYS A 296 -11.51 -21.92 -14.71
CA LYS A 296 -11.52 -20.65 -15.45
C LYS A 296 -10.20 -19.90 -15.26
N ALA A 297 -9.68 -19.34 -16.38
CA ALA A 297 -8.55 -18.43 -16.31
C ALA A 297 -9.02 -17.05 -15.83
N ILE A 298 -8.42 -16.56 -14.76
CA ILE A 298 -8.63 -15.22 -14.21
C ILE A 298 -7.42 -14.34 -14.50
N GLY A 299 -7.64 -13.04 -14.54
CA GLY A 299 -6.64 -12.03 -14.80
C GLY A 299 -6.97 -11.21 -16.04
N SER A 300 -7.63 -10.07 -15.82
CA SER A 300 -7.95 -9.09 -16.86
C SER A 300 -6.97 -7.93 -16.85
N GLY A 301 -6.75 -7.33 -18.03
CA GLY A 301 -5.95 -6.11 -18.15
C GLY A 301 -6.81 -4.85 -18.01
N THR A 302 -6.19 -3.74 -17.63
CA THR A 302 -6.84 -2.43 -17.54
C THR A 302 -7.54 -2.00 -18.83
N GLN A 303 -6.97 -2.35 -19.99
CA GLN A 303 -7.57 -2.06 -21.28
C GLN A 303 -8.93 -2.75 -21.49
N LYS A 304 -9.05 -4.02 -21.09
CA LYS A 304 -10.31 -4.75 -21.19
C LYS A 304 -11.37 -4.14 -20.27
N VAL A 305 -11.02 -3.86 -19.03
CA VAL A 305 -11.93 -3.22 -18.07
C VAL A 305 -12.33 -1.83 -18.54
N GLU A 306 -11.43 -1.05 -19.12
CA GLU A 306 -11.74 0.25 -19.71
C GLU A 306 -12.76 0.13 -20.84
N GLN A 307 -12.61 -0.86 -21.72
CA GLN A 307 -13.55 -1.13 -22.80
C GLN A 307 -14.94 -1.51 -22.26
N GLU A 308 -15.00 -2.36 -21.25
CA GLU A 308 -16.26 -2.70 -20.58
C GLU A 308 -16.94 -1.47 -19.96
N LEU A 309 -16.18 -0.61 -19.27
CA LEU A 309 -16.70 0.63 -18.69
C LEU A 309 -17.24 1.57 -19.77
N LYS A 310 -16.54 1.73 -20.88
CA LYS A 310 -17.00 2.56 -22.00
C LYS A 310 -18.25 2.02 -22.68
N ALA A 311 -18.41 0.70 -22.72
CA ALA A 311 -19.61 0.06 -23.23
C ALA A 311 -20.82 0.23 -22.30
N LEU A 312 -20.61 0.13 -20.98
CA LEU A 312 -21.65 0.28 -19.96
C LEU A 312 -22.05 1.74 -19.72
N PHE A 313 -21.09 2.65 -19.83
CA PHE A 313 -21.23 4.08 -19.54
C PHE A 313 -20.66 4.94 -20.69
N PRO A 314 -21.31 4.92 -21.88
CA PRO A 314 -20.74 5.53 -23.11
C PRO A 314 -20.56 7.06 -22.99
N ASP A 315 -21.38 7.72 -22.18
CA ASP A 315 -21.34 9.18 -21.98
C ASP A 315 -20.50 9.60 -20.77
N THR A 316 -19.75 8.66 -20.16
CA THR A 316 -18.99 8.90 -18.94
C THR A 316 -17.49 8.82 -19.22
N GLU A 317 -16.76 9.83 -18.78
CA GLU A 317 -15.30 9.85 -18.88
C GLU A 317 -14.67 8.84 -17.92
N VAL A 318 -13.74 8.05 -18.44
CA VAL A 318 -12.91 7.10 -17.68
C VAL A 318 -11.46 7.50 -17.83
N LEU A 319 -10.80 7.82 -16.73
CA LEU A 319 -9.36 8.07 -16.69
C LEU A 319 -8.63 6.76 -16.35
N ARG A 320 -7.87 6.22 -17.31
CA ARG A 320 -7.05 5.03 -17.09
C ARG A 320 -5.62 5.43 -16.69
N MET A 321 -5.14 4.84 -15.61
CA MET A 321 -3.83 5.12 -15.03
C MET A 321 -3.06 3.83 -14.77
N ASP A 322 -2.21 3.47 -15.70
CA ASP A 322 -1.32 2.31 -15.64
C ASP A 322 0.05 2.64 -16.24
N ALA A 323 0.95 1.64 -16.28
CA ALA A 323 2.31 1.82 -16.79
C ALA A 323 2.37 2.29 -18.24
N ASP A 324 1.34 2.00 -19.05
CA ASP A 324 1.29 2.35 -20.47
C ASP A 324 0.76 3.78 -20.70
N THR A 325 -0.02 4.32 -19.76
CA THR A 325 -0.70 5.61 -19.90
C THR A 325 -0.03 6.73 -19.13
N VAL A 326 0.80 6.41 -18.15
CA VAL A 326 1.46 7.42 -17.31
C VAL A 326 2.76 7.90 -17.94
N PRO A 327 2.92 9.21 -18.22
CA PRO A 327 4.18 9.78 -18.68
C PRO A 327 5.33 9.57 -17.68
N ALA A 328 6.57 9.41 -18.15
CA ALA A 328 7.74 8.97 -17.37
C ALA A 328 8.01 10.00 -16.28
N ALA A 329 8.01 11.05 -15.98
CA ALA A 329 8.32 11.87 -14.78
C ALA A 329 7.13 12.73 -14.32
N GLY A 330 6.66 12.51 -13.11
CA GLY A 330 5.60 13.31 -12.49
C GLY A 330 4.19 13.08 -13.06
N GLY A 331 4.04 12.16 -14.02
CA GLY A 331 2.78 11.92 -14.71
C GLY A 331 1.66 11.37 -13.80
N HIS A 332 2.01 10.56 -12.81
CA HIS A 332 1.03 10.04 -11.85
C HIS A 332 0.32 11.14 -11.09
N GLU A 333 1.09 12.06 -10.58
CA GLU A 333 0.56 13.18 -9.79
C GLU A 333 -0.31 14.11 -10.64
N ALA A 334 0.14 14.41 -11.85
CA ALA A 334 -0.63 15.22 -12.78
C ALA A 334 -1.98 14.58 -13.12
N MET A 335 -2.01 13.26 -13.35
CA MET A 335 -3.24 12.52 -13.63
C MET A 335 -4.18 12.46 -12.41
N LEU A 336 -3.65 12.23 -11.21
CA LEU A 336 -4.46 12.24 -9.98
C LEU A 336 -5.02 13.64 -9.68
N LYS A 337 -4.24 14.68 -9.95
CA LYS A 337 -4.70 16.06 -9.86
C LYS A 337 -5.80 16.34 -10.87
N GLN A 338 -5.63 15.91 -12.12
CA GLN A 338 -6.64 16.01 -13.17
C GLN A 338 -7.95 15.31 -12.76
N PHE A 339 -7.87 14.07 -12.27
CA PHE A 339 -9.02 13.32 -11.77
C PHE A 339 -9.80 14.12 -10.70
N ARG A 340 -9.09 14.69 -9.75
CA ARG A 340 -9.69 15.47 -8.66
C ARG A 340 -10.27 16.80 -9.13
N GLU A 341 -9.52 17.60 -9.89
CA GLU A 341 -9.90 18.96 -10.25
C GLU A 341 -10.99 19.01 -11.34
N GLN A 342 -10.92 18.13 -12.31
CA GLN A 342 -11.91 18.02 -13.37
C GLN A 342 -13.13 17.18 -12.99
N GLN A 343 -13.15 16.62 -11.77
CA GLN A 343 -14.23 15.77 -11.27
C GLN A 343 -14.58 14.62 -12.23
N ILE A 344 -13.56 13.99 -12.80
CA ILE A 344 -13.73 12.83 -13.69
C ILE A 344 -14.46 11.72 -12.93
N PRO A 345 -15.56 11.14 -13.47
CA PRO A 345 -16.39 10.21 -12.70
C PRO A 345 -15.71 8.91 -12.31
N ILE A 346 -14.86 8.36 -13.19
CA ILE A 346 -14.24 7.03 -12.97
C ILE A 346 -12.73 7.12 -13.17
N LEU A 347 -11.98 6.69 -12.17
CA LEU A 347 -10.56 6.42 -12.26
C LEU A 347 -10.33 4.91 -12.23
N LEU A 348 -9.75 4.37 -13.29
CA LEU A 348 -9.32 2.99 -13.37
C LEU A 348 -7.80 2.93 -13.28
N GLY A 349 -7.27 2.23 -12.29
CA GLY A 349 -5.83 2.20 -12.12
C GLY A 349 -5.29 0.94 -11.45
N THR A 350 -3.97 0.82 -11.51
CA THR A 350 -3.21 -0.22 -10.82
C THR A 350 -2.76 0.26 -9.43
N GLN A 351 -1.82 -0.40 -8.79
CA GLN A 351 -1.36 -0.14 -7.40
C GLN A 351 -1.10 1.33 -7.05
N MET A 352 -0.83 2.16 -8.04
CA MET A 352 -0.50 3.57 -7.84
C MET A 352 -1.69 4.42 -7.40
N VAL A 353 -2.91 3.98 -7.71
CA VAL A 353 -4.15 4.68 -7.33
C VAL A 353 -4.47 4.50 -5.84
N ALA A 354 -3.99 3.42 -5.24
CA ALA A 354 -4.23 3.13 -3.82
C ALA A 354 -3.50 4.07 -2.86
N LYS A 355 -2.53 4.85 -3.33
CA LYS A 355 -1.62 5.65 -2.51
C LYS A 355 -1.62 7.12 -2.92
N GLY A 356 -1.39 8.01 -1.98
CA GLY A 356 -1.13 9.42 -2.23
C GLY A 356 -2.26 10.36 -1.87
N LEU A 357 -2.94 10.95 -2.85
CA LEU A 357 -3.88 12.05 -2.66
C LEU A 357 -5.19 11.65 -1.96
N ASP A 358 -5.78 12.63 -1.28
CA ASP A 358 -7.11 12.53 -0.70
C ASP A 358 -8.16 12.97 -1.73
N PHE A 359 -9.21 12.16 -1.88
CA PHE A 359 -10.28 12.38 -2.86
C PHE A 359 -11.63 12.47 -2.14
N PRO A 360 -12.03 13.65 -1.66
CA PRO A 360 -13.24 13.80 -0.87
C PRO A 360 -14.53 13.47 -1.63
N SER A 361 -14.51 13.55 -2.97
CA SER A 361 -15.66 13.20 -3.82
C SER A 361 -15.78 11.71 -4.13
N VAL A 362 -14.82 10.89 -3.74
CA VAL A 362 -14.85 9.43 -3.97
C VAL A 362 -15.72 8.77 -2.91
N THR A 363 -16.84 8.19 -3.34
CA THR A 363 -17.77 7.45 -2.50
C THR A 363 -17.74 5.94 -2.74
N LEU A 364 -17.24 5.50 -3.89
CA LEU A 364 -17.11 4.10 -4.26
C LEU A 364 -15.68 3.74 -4.63
N VAL A 365 -15.20 2.64 -4.07
CA VAL A 365 -13.95 2.01 -4.46
C VAL A 365 -14.24 0.56 -4.83
N GLY A 366 -13.83 0.14 -6.03
CA GLY A 366 -13.97 -1.23 -6.50
C GLY A 366 -12.62 -1.91 -6.69
N VAL A 367 -12.43 -3.07 -6.09
CA VAL A 367 -11.32 -3.98 -6.40
C VAL A 367 -11.83 -4.98 -7.43
N ILE A 368 -11.36 -4.89 -8.66
CA ILE A 368 -11.90 -5.66 -9.79
C ILE A 368 -11.54 -7.14 -9.66
N ASP A 369 -10.33 -7.45 -9.25
CA ASP A 369 -9.83 -8.80 -9.10
C ASP A 369 -8.87 -8.88 -7.89
N ALA A 370 -9.44 -9.26 -6.74
CA ALA A 370 -8.67 -9.39 -5.51
C ALA A 370 -7.77 -10.64 -5.51
N ASP A 371 -8.07 -11.64 -6.33
CA ASP A 371 -7.34 -12.91 -6.38
C ASP A 371 -5.95 -12.75 -7.00
N MET A 372 -5.77 -11.79 -7.90
CA MET A 372 -4.49 -11.58 -8.59
C MET A 372 -3.33 -11.34 -7.65
N SER A 373 -3.53 -10.67 -6.54
CA SER A 373 -2.48 -10.43 -5.55
C SER A 373 -2.25 -11.61 -4.61
N LEU A 374 -3.30 -12.40 -4.33
CA LEU A 374 -3.22 -13.58 -3.46
C LEU A 374 -2.40 -14.71 -4.09
N TYR A 375 -2.48 -14.85 -5.41
CA TYR A 375 -1.88 -15.98 -6.13
C TYR A 375 -0.54 -15.65 -6.77
N VAL A 376 0.03 -14.49 -6.45
CA VAL A 376 1.42 -14.18 -6.82
C VAL A 376 2.35 -15.19 -6.16
N ASP A 377 3.34 -15.64 -6.94
CA ASP A 377 4.37 -16.56 -6.50
C ASP A 377 5.37 -15.88 -5.53
N ASN A 378 4.89 -15.60 -4.32
CA ASN A 378 5.67 -14.96 -3.27
C ASN A 378 5.08 -15.32 -1.90
N PHE A 379 5.92 -15.72 -0.95
CA PHE A 379 5.48 -16.02 0.41
C PHE A 379 4.80 -14.83 1.13
N ARG A 380 5.01 -13.60 0.65
CA ARG A 380 4.36 -12.37 1.16
C ARG A 380 3.05 -12.04 0.44
N ALA A 381 2.54 -12.90 -0.43
CA ALA A 381 1.35 -12.61 -1.23
C ALA A 381 0.13 -12.25 -0.38
N ALA A 382 -0.12 -13.02 0.69
CA ALA A 382 -1.20 -12.74 1.63
C ALA A 382 -1.04 -11.38 2.33
N GLU A 383 0.15 -11.09 2.81
CA GLU A 383 0.52 -9.85 3.48
C GLU A 383 0.37 -8.63 2.55
N THR A 384 0.88 -8.74 1.34
CA THR A 384 0.75 -7.70 0.31
C THR A 384 -0.70 -7.46 -0.07
N THR A 385 -1.50 -8.52 -0.22
CA THR A 385 -2.92 -8.43 -0.54
C THR A 385 -3.71 -7.78 0.58
N PHE A 386 -3.48 -8.20 1.82
CA PHE A 386 -4.12 -7.60 2.98
C PHE A 386 -3.84 -6.10 3.06
N SER A 387 -2.58 -5.70 2.97
CA SER A 387 -2.17 -4.29 2.99
C SER A 387 -2.81 -3.47 1.88
N LEU A 388 -2.80 -4.01 0.67
CA LEU A 388 -3.35 -3.36 -0.50
C LEU A 388 -4.86 -3.12 -0.39
N ILE A 389 -5.63 -4.16 -0.04
CA ILE A 389 -7.09 -4.05 0.10
C ILE A 389 -7.44 -3.09 1.24
N THR A 390 -6.75 -3.18 2.37
CA THR A 390 -6.94 -2.26 3.50
C THR A 390 -6.70 -0.81 3.09
N GLN A 391 -5.68 -0.53 2.31
CA GLN A 391 -5.39 0.81 1.80
C GLN A 391 -6.46 1.31 0.83
N VAL A 392 -6.89 0.45 -0.08
CA VAL A 392 -7.93 0.77 -1.08
C VAL A 392 -9.27 1.03 -0.40
N VAL A 393 -9.70 0.15 0.50
CA VAL A 393 -10.93 0.33 1.30
C VAL A 393 -10.89 1.64 2.08
N GLY A 394 -9.75 1.96 2.67
CA GLY A 394 -9.55 3.19 3.43
C GLY A 394 -9.63 4.49 2.60
N ARG A 395 -9.74 4.41 1.27
CA ARG A 395 -9.87 5.60 0.39
C ARG A 395 -11.31 6.07 0.23
N SER A 396 -12.29 5.20 0.33
CA SER A 396 -13.70 5.59 0.27
C SER A 396 -14.14 6.32 1.55
N GLY A 397 -15.10 7.24 1.42
CA GLY A 397 -15.71 7.92 2.56
C GLY A 397 -14.80 8.88 3.34
N ARG A 398 -13.83 9.48 2.69
CA ARG A 398 -13.01 10.54 3.31
C ARG A 398 -13.66 11.91 3.27
N GLY A 399 -14.66 12.11 2.42
CA GLY A 399 -15.51 13.28 2.36
C GLY A 399 -16.59 13.31 3.44
N ALA A 400 -17.65 14.11 3.21
CA ALA A 400 -18.82 14.18 4.07
C ALA A 400 -19.73 12.94 3.96
N ASP A 401 -19.67 12.26 2.81
CA ASP A 401 -20.53 11.11 2.51
C ASP A 401 -19.92 9.80 3.00
N ALA A 402 -20.78 8.83 3.31
CA ALA A 402 -20.35 7.48 3.63
C ALA A 402 -19.70 6.82 2.41
N GLY A 403 -18.58 6.13 2.63
CA GLY A 403 -17.88 5.39 1.58
C GLY A 403 -18.30 3.93 1.52
N CYS A 404 -18.27 3.37 0.31
CA CYS A 404 -18.46 1.96 0.05
C CYS A 404 -17.26 1.38 -0.69
N ALA A 405 -16.82 0.20 -0.31
CA ALA A 405 -15.82 -0.57 -1.04
C ALA A 405 -16.41 -1.90 -1.47
N MET A 406 -16.20 -2.28 -2.73
CA MET A 406 -16.63 -3.56 -3.28
C MET A 406 -15.41 -4.36 -3.73
N ILE A 407 -15.26 -5.57 -3.21
CA ILE A 407 -14.10 -6.43 -3.44
C ILE A 407 -14.58 -7.65 -4.24
N GLN A 408 -14.28 -7.68 -5.52
CA GLN A 408 -14.64 -8.79 -6.40
C GLN A 408 -13.61 -9.91 -6.31
N THR A 409 -14.07 -11.12 -6.14
CA THR A 409 -13.22 -12.31 -6.00
C THR A 409 -13.91 -13.58 -6.46
N MET A 410 -13.11 -14.55 -6.93
CA MET A 410 -13.54 -15.92 -7.19
C MET A 410 -13.53 -16.78 -5.92
N THR A 411 -12.94 -16.29 -4.84
CA THR A 411 -12.76 -17.01 -3.57
C THR A 411 -13.27 -16.17 -2.38
N PRO A 412 -14.58 -15.89 -2.29
CA PRO A 412 -15.13 -14.97 -1.29
C PRO A 412 -14.90 -15.44 0.15
N GLU A 413 -14.75 -16.75 0.37
CA GLU A 413 -14.48 -17.34 1.68
C GLU A 413 -13.00 -17.29 2.09
N HIS A 414 -12.12 -16.72 1.26
CA HIS A 414 -10.70 -16.67 1.59
C HIS A 414 -10.44 -15.81 2.84
N PRO A 415 -9.78 -16.36 3.89
CA PRO A 415 -9.65 -15.68 5.18
C PRO A 415 -8.97 -14.31 5.08
N VAL A 416 -7.96 -14.18 4.22
CA VAL A 416 -7.23 -12.92 4.01
C VAL A 416 -8.17 -11.84 3.47
N LEU A 417 -9.04 -12.16 2.52
CA LEU A 417 -10.00 -11.21 1.96
C LEU A 417 -11.05 -10.79 2.97
N GLN A 418 -11.56 -11.76 3.75
CA GLN A 418 -12.53 -11.51 4.82
C GLN A 418 -11.98 -10.56 5.88
N LEU A 419 -10.74 -10.79 6.32
CA LEU A 419 -10.07 -9.95 7.31
C LEU A 419 -9.69 -8.58 6.74
N ALA A 420 -9.25 -8.52 5.49
CA ALA A 420 -8.92 -7.25 4.83
C ALA A 420 -10.17 -6.35 4.64
N ALA A 421 -11.31 -6.93 4.30
CA ALA A 421 -12.57 -6.21 4.21
C ALA A 421 -12.97 -5.56 5.54
N LYS A 422 -12.72 -6.25 6.64
CA LYS A 422 -12.95 -5.75 8.01
C LYS A 422 -11.82 -4.84 8.53
N GLN A 423 -10.73 -4.73 7.78
CA GLN A 423 -9.50 -4.06 8.21
C GLN A 423 -8.97 -4.60 9.57
N ASP A 424 -9.16 -5.88 9.82
CA ASP A 424 -8.74 -6.55 11.06
C ASP A 424 -7.30 -7.08 10.91
N TYR A 425 -6.34 -6.17 11.09
CA TYR A 425 -4.93 -6.51 11.00
C TYR A 425 -4.50 -7.48 12.12
N ASP A 426 -5.01 -7.32 13.33
CA ASP A 426 -4.57 -8.15 14.46
C ASP A 426 -4.92 -9.62 14.22
N ALA A 427 -6.14 -9.91 13.76
CA ALA A 427 -6.54 -11.27 13.39
C ALA A 427 -5.75 -11.80 12.18
N PHE A 428 -5.48 -10.94 11.19
CA PHE A 428 -4.65 -11.30 10.05
C PHE A 428 -3.21 -11.66 10.47
N TYR A 429 -2.61 -10.86 11.34
CA TYR A 429 -1.28 -11.13 11.86
C TYR A 429 -1.18 -12.51 12.52
N GLU A 430 -2.12 -12.84 13.41
CA GLU A 430 -2.15 -14.13 14.08
C GLU A 430 -2.30 -15.29 13.10
N LEU A 431 -3.21 -15.15 12.12
CA LEU A 431 -3.40 -16.16 11.07
C LEU A 431 -2.12 -16.38 10.25
N GLU A 432 -1.52 -15.32 9.77
CA GLU A 432 -0.33 -15.40 8.91
C GLU A 432 0.89 -15.92 9.68
N LEU A 433 1.06 -15.51 10.94
CA LEU A 433 2.13 -15.99 11.79
C LEU A 433 2.03 -17.52 12.00
N GLN A 434 0.84 -18.03 12.32
CA GLN A 434 0.59 -19.47 12.45
C GLN A 434 0.91 -20.22 11.16
N MET A 435 0.50 -19.69 10.01
CA MET A 435 0.76 -20.31 8.71
C MET A 435 2.25 -20.37 8.39
N ARG A 436 3.03 -19.35 8.76
CA ARG A 436 4.49 -19.35 8.57
C ARG A 436 5.18 -20.33 9.51
N GLN A 437 4.75 -20.43 10.76
CA GLN A 437 5.28 -21.38 11.73
C GLN A 437 5.02 -22.84 11.33
N LEU A 438 3.88 -23.13 10.70
CA LEU A 438 3.57 -24.48 10.19
C LEU A 438 4.39 -24.87 8.95
N ARG A 439 4.95 -23.90 8.23
CA ARG A 439 5.75 -24.14 7.02
C ARG A 439 7.26 -24.14 7.28
N SER A 440 7.70 -23.73 8.46
CA SER A 440 9.09 -23.74 8.90
C SER A 440 9.45 -25.08 9.55
#